data_287ebb27583e059bed140c02d74ed825
#
_entry.id   287ebb27583e059bed140c02d74ed825
#
_cell.length_a   1.000
_cell.length_b   1.000
_cell.length_c   1.000
_cell.angle_alpha   90.00
_cell.angle_beta   90.00
_cell.angle_gamma   90.00
#
_symmetry.space_group_name_H-M   'P 1'
#
loop_
_entity.id
_entity.type
_entity.pdbx_description
1 polymer ?
#
loop_
_entity_poly.entity_id
_entity_poly.type
_entity_poly.pdbx_seq_one_letter_code
_entity_poly.pdbx_strand_id
1 'polypeptide(L)'
;MAKKIVAAVIGAAVMGIGAQAAQADTLSDVKAKGFVQCGVNGSNLAGFGAQDSAGNWAGLDVDLCKAVAAAIFGDATKVKYTPLSAKDRFPALQSGEIDMLARNTTWSTSRDSQLGFDFRAVTYYDGQGFMVKKELGVKSALELSGASVCVQSGTTTELNLADYFRSNNMDFKPVVFEAQDEADAAYNAGRCDAYTTDASGLYSIRLKMTNPDDHIVLPEIISKEPLGAAVRQNDSKWLDVVSWSQYALVAAEEFGITQANVEEMKKSANPDIKRFLGEEADSTLGTDLGLPKDWAVQIIKAVGNYGESFERNIGQGSPLKIERGLNALWNKGGLQYAPPIR
;
A
#
# COMPACT_ATOMS: atom_id res chain seq x y z
N MET A 1 28.06 6.62 -83.02
CA MET A 1 26.97 7.32 -82.31
C MET A 1 26.67 6.57 -81.03
N ALA A 2 27.16 7.05 -79.94
CA ALA A 2 26.99 6.40 -78.59
C ALA A 2 25.98 7.23 -77.76
N LYS A 3 24.82 6.62 -77.48
CA LYS A 3 23.81 7.21 -76.63
C LYS A 3 24.17 6.94 -75.11
N LYS A 4 24.45 8.00 -74.41
CA LYS A 4 24.61 7.93 -72.93
C LYS A 4 23.22 7.88 -72.27
N ILE A 5 22.94 6.84 -71.54
CA ILE A 5 21.78 6.74 -70.61
C ILE A 5 22.20 7.26 -69.26
N VAL A 6 21.55 8.34 -68.79
CA VAL A 6 21.72 8.88 -67.47
C VAL A 6 20.65 8.23 -66.55
N ALA A 7 21.07 7.41 -65.62
CA ALA A 7 20.18 6.85 -64.62
C ALA A 7 20.06 7.83 -63.44
N ALA A 8 18.86 8.36 -63.24
CA ALA A 8 18.52 9.17 -62.04
C ALA A 8 18.21 8.23 -60.89
N VAL A 9 19.03 8.29 -59.81
CA VAL A 9 18.78 7.61 -58.53
C VAL A 9 17.90 8.52 -57.69
N ILE A 10 16.65 8.16 -57.54
CA ILE A 10 15.74 8.81 -56.58
C ILE A 10 16.00 8.19 -55.22
N GLY A 11 16.69 8.91 -54.33
CA GLY A 11 16.85 8.55 -52.94
C GLY A 11 15.57 8.81 -52.16
N ALA A 12 14.84 7.76 -51.80
CA ALA A 12 13.72 7.85 -50.87
C ALA A 12 14.27 8.04 -49.43
N ALA A 13 14.18 9.26 -48.92
CA ALA A 13 14.41 9.53 -47.47
C ALA A 13 13.25 8.97 -46.68
N VAL A 14 13.43 7.82 -46.04
CA VAL A 14 12.51 7.27 -45.05
C VAL A 14 12.68 8.10 -43.78
N MET A 15 11.79 9.07 -43.59
CA MET A 15 11.64 9.73 -42.27
C MET A 15 11.07 8.68 -41.31
N GLY A 16 11.92 8.10 -40.47
CA GLY A 16 11.52 7.31 -39.33
C GLY A 16 10.81 8.23 -38.35
N ILE A 17 9.47 8.20 -38.35
CA ILE A 17 8.68 8.75 -37.25
C ILE A 17 8.97 7.82 -36.08
N GLY A 18 9.90 8.22 -35.20
CA GLY A 18 10.09 7.60 -33.91
C GLY A 18 8.77 7.75 -33.13
N ALA A 19 8.04 6.66 -32.99
CA ALA A 19 6.94 6.61 -32.05
C ALA A 19 7.55 6.89 -30.65
N GLN A 20 7.48 8.13 -30.18
CA GLN A 20 7.67 8.41 -28.77
C GLN A 20 6.60 7.60 -28.05
N ALA A 21 7.02 6.61 -27.26
CA ALA A 21 6.12 5.95 -26.33
C ALA A 21 5.44 7.07 -25.52
N ALA A 22 4.13 7.19 -25.63
CA ALA A 22 3.38 8.16 -24.86
C ALA A 22 3.67 7.82 -23.38
N GLN A 23 4.32 8.75 -22.69
CA GLN A 23 4.56 8.60 -21.26
C GLN A 23 3.20 8.57 -20.57
N ALA A 24 2.98 7.60 -19.69
CA ALA A 24 1.73 7.53 -18.93
C ALA A 24 1.56 8.84 -18.14
N ASP A 25 0.41 9.46 -18.22
CA ASP A 25 0.03 10.65 -17.42
C ASP A 25 -1.23 10.34 -16.63
N THR A 26 -1.09 9.41 -15.69
CA THR A 26 -2.20 8.96 -14.84
C THR A 26 -2.83 10.13 -14.07
N LEU A 27 -2.06 11.14 -13.66
CA LEU A 27 -2.61 12.31 -12.98
C LEU A 27 -3.59 13.08 -13.88
N SER A 28 -3.26 13.27 -15.17
CA SER A 28 -4.18 13.92 -16.12
C SER A 28 -5.44 13.11 -16.36
N ASP A 29 -5.31 11.79 -16.49
CA ASP A 29 -6.46 10.88 -16.64
C ASP A 29 -7.36 10.89 -15.41
N VAL A 30 -6.78 10.85 -14.20
CA VAL A 30 -7.50 10.95 -12.92
C VAL A 30 -8.26 12.27 -12.82
N LYS A 31 -7.61 13.39 -13.18
CA LYS A 31 -8.26 14.70 -13.20
C LYS A 31 -9.41 14.77 -14.22
N ALA A 32 -9.21 14.22 -15.41
CA ALA A 32 -10.22 14.20 -16.47
C ALA A 32 -11.44 13.37 -16.09
N LYS A 33 -11.26 12.20 -15.46
CA LYS A 33 -12.37 11.34 -15.02
C LYS A 33 -13.00 11.79 -13.69
N GLY A 34 -12.33 12.66 -12.93
CA GLY A 34 -12.86 13.30 -11.71
C GLY A 34 -12.83 12.43 -10.45
N PHE A 35 -12.08 11.33 -10.43
CA PHE A 35 -11.89 10.47 -9.26
C PHE A 35 -10.64 9.60 -9.38
N VAL A 36 -10.13 9.11 -8.24
CA VAL A 36 -9.06 8.11 -8.18
C VAL A 36 -9.69 6.72 -8.15
N GLN A 37 -9.26 5.80 -9.03
CA GLN A 37 -9.61 4.40 -8.96
C GLN A 37 -8.56 3.64 -8.15
N CYS A 38 -8.90 3.23 -6.94
CA CYS A 38 -7.98 2.63 -5.98
C CYS A 38 -8.27 1.12 -5.80
N GLY A 39 -7.26 0.27 -6.04
CA GLY A 39 -7.33 -1.15 -5.73
C GLY A 39 -7.09 -1.39 -4.24
N VAL A 40 -8.02 -2.09 -3.59
CA VAL A 40 -8.00 -2.38 -2.16
C VAL A 40 -8.18 -3.87 -1.87
N ASN A 41 -8.00 -4.28 -0.61
CA ASN A 41 -8.23 -5.68 -0.22
C ASN A 41 -9.71 -6.04 -0.35
N GLY A 42 -10.00 -7.13 -1.09
CA GLY A 42 -11.36 -7.60 -1.34
C GLY A 42 -11.95 -8.50 -0.24
N SER A 43 -11.17 -8.89 0.76
CA SER A 43 -11.57 -9.86 1.79
C SER A 43 -11.79 -9.22 3.17
N ASN A 44 -12.16 -7.94 3.22
CA ASN A 44 -12.45 -7.23 4.47
C ASN A 44 -11.34 -7.41 5.53
N LEU A 45 -10.12 -6.99 5.17
CA LEU A 45 -8.98 -7.02 6.07
C LEU A 45 -9.05 -5.81 7.02
N ALA A 46 -9.55 -6.03 8.22
CA ALA A 46 -9.66 -4.98 9.24
C ALA A 46 -8.31 -4.29 9.46
N GLY A 47 -8.33 -2.97 9.62
CA GLY A 47 -7.12 -2.15 9.76
C GLY A 47 -6.53 -1.66 8.45
N PHE A 48 -6.67 -2.37 7.33
CA PHE A 48 -6.11 -2.01 6.02
C PHE A 48 -7.16 -1.64 4.99
N GLY A 49 -8.09 -2.55 4.69
CA GLY A 49 -9.16 -2.30 3.73
C GLY A 49 -10.35 -3.19 4.07
N ALA A 50 -11.34 -2.63 4.73
CA ALA A 50 -12.57 -3.32 5.09
C ALA A 50 -13.79 -2.43 4.81
N GLN A 51 -14.88 -3.07 4.45
CA GLN A 51 -16.16 -2.43 4.18
C GLN A 51 -17.15 -2.74 5.30
N ASP A 52 -17.82 -1.72 5.82
CA ASP A 52 -18.90 -1.91 6.78
C ASP A 52 -20.20 -2.38 6.10
N SER A 53 -21.22 -2.69 6.90
CA SER A 53 -22.54 -3.13 6.41
C SER A 53 -23.28 -2.07 5.59
N ALA A 54 -22.90 -0.80 5.69
CA ALA A 54 -23.45 0.31 4.91
C ALA A 54 -22.66 0.54 3.59
N GLY A 55 -21.59 -0.22 3.36
CA GLY A 55 -20.75 -0.11 2.18
C GLY A 55 -19.61 0.92 2.31
N ASN A 56 -19.37 1.49 3.50
CA ASN A 56 -18.29 2.44 3.70
C ASN A 56 -16.95 1.72 3.88
N TRP A 57 -15.93 2.20 3.18
CA TRP A 57 -14.58 1.67 3.30
C TRP A 57 -13.77 2.38 4.39
N ALA A 58 -13.02 1.59 5.17
CA ALA A 58 -12.11 2.05 6.22
C ALA A 58 -10.82 1.22 6.24
N GLY A 59 -9.73 1.80 6.75
CA GLY A 59 -8.43 1.16 6.88
C GLY A 59 -7.28 2.08 6.46
N LEU A 60 -6.06 1.70 6.79
CA LEU A 60 -4.86 2.48 6.51
C LEU A 60 -4.64 2.68 5.00
N ASP A 61 -4.84 1.61 4.21
CA ASP A 61 -4.76 1.67 2.74
C ASP A 61 -5.87 2.54 2.14
N VAL A 62 -7.07 2.46 2.71
CA VAL A 62 -8.22 3.29 2.32
C VAL A 62 -7.98 4.77 2.64
N ASP A 63 -7.38 5.06 3.79
CA ASP A 63 -7.03 6.44 4.16
C ASP A 63 -6.01 7.04 3.20
N LEU A 64 -5.04 6.25 2.72
CA LEU A 64 -4.13 6.72 1.67
C LEU A 64 -4.85 7.02 0.35
N CYS A 65 -5.79 6.16 -0.09
CA CYS A 65 -6.60 6.43 -1.28
C CYS A 65 -7.38 7.75 -1.13
N LYS A 66 -7.98 7.97 0.05
CA LYS A 66 -8.68 9.22 0.39
C LYS A 66 -7.74 10.42 0.42
N ALA A 67 -6.52 10.25 0.96
CA ALA A 67 -5.50 11.30 1.00
C ALA A 67 -5.11 11.75 -0.42
N VAL A 68 -4.86 10.80 -1.33
CA VAL A 68 -4.57 11.10 -2.74
C VAL A 68 -5.73 11.84 -3.42
N ALA A 69 -6.96 11.39 -3.20
CA ALA A 69 -8.14 12.09 -3.76
C ALA A 69 -8.29 13.50 -3.18
N ALA A 70 -8.10 13.67 -1.86
CA ALA A 70 -8.12 14.96 -1.21
C ALA A 70 -7.02 15.91 -1.73
N ALA A 71 -5.81 15.39 -1.96
CA ALA A 71 -4.70 16.15 -2.53
C ALA A 71 -5.02 16.71 -3.92
N ILE A 72 -5.70 15.93 -4.76
CA ILE A 72 -5.97 16.29 -6.17
C ILE A 72 -7.21 17.18 -6.29
N PHE A 73 -8.28 16.84 -5.57
CA PHE A 73 -9.61 17.40 -5.75
C PHE A 73 -10.09 18.29 -4.60
N GLY A 74 -9.37 18.32 -3.46
CA GLY A 74 -9.87 18.93 -2.23
C GLY A 74 -11.05 18.15 -1.61
N ASP A 75 -11.29 16.92 -2.07
CA ASP A 75 -12.46 16.11 -1.73
C ASP A 75 -12.07 14.61 -1.65
N ALA A 76 -12.02 14.06 -0.44
CA ALA A 76 -11.69 12.66 -0.17
C ALA A 76 -12.75 11.67 -0.69
N THR A 77 -13.95 12.14 -1.05
CA THR A 77 -15.00 11.29 -1.62
C THR A 77 -14.79 11.00 -3.11
N LYS A 78 -13.85 11.71 -3.76
CA LYS A 78 -13.47 11.51 -5.16
C LYS A 78 -12.55 10.30 -5.34
N VAL A 79 -12.92 9.18 -4.71
CA VAL A 79 -12.25 7.88 -4.82
C VAL A 79 -13.28 6.79 -5.05
N LYS A 80 -12.94 5.85 -5.94
CA LYS A 80 -13.69 4.61 -6.14
C LYS A 80 -12.78 3.44 -5.83
N TYR A 81 -13.32 2.42 -5.21
CA TYR A 81 -12.57 1.25 -4.77
C TYR A 81 -12.85 0.06 -5.67
N THR A 82 -11.79 -0.66 -6.06
CA THR A 82 -11.86 -1.98 -6.72
C THR A 82 -11.35 -3.00 -5.71
N PRO A 83 -12.24 -3.86 -5.16
CA PRO A 83 -11.82 -4.96 -4.29
C PRO A 83 -11.09 -6.03 -5.12
N LEU A 84 -9.87 -6.39 -4.70
CA LEU A 84 -9.00 -7.30 -5.46
C LEU A 84 -8.46 -8.42 -4.57
N SER A 85 -8.33 -9.62 -5.15
CA SER A 85 -7.58 -10.72 -4.55
C SER A 85 -6.06 -10.45 -4.60
N ALA A 86 -5.25 -11.29 -3.93
CA ALA A 86 -3.81 -11.20 -4.04
C ALA A 86 -3.30 -11.49 -5.46
N LYS A 87 -4.01 -12.35 -6.19
CA LYS A 87 -3.67 -12.77 -7.56
C LYS A 87 -4.05 -11.72 -8.60
N ASP A 88 -5.19 -11.05 -8.42
CA ASP A 88 -5.75 -10.13 -9.43
C ASP A 88 -5.18 -8.71 -9.34
N ARG A 89 -4.61 -8.33 -8.18
CA ARG A 89 -4.16 -6.93 -7.93
C ARG A 89 -3.15 -6.41 -8.93
N PHE A 90 -2.19 -7.23 -9.34
CA PHE A 90 -1.14 -6.81 -10.27
C PHE A 90 -1.64 -6.74 -11.73
N PRO A 91 -2.40 -7.71 -12.26
CA PRO A 91 -3.07 -7.55 -13.55
C PRO A 91 -3.97 -6.32 -13.63
N ALA A 92 -4.74 -6.02 -12.59
CA ALA A 92 -5.61 -4.83 -12.54
C ALA A 92 -4.80 -3.52 -12.60
N LEU A 93 -3.67 -3.45 -11.89
CA LEU A 93 -2.78 -2.28 -11.95
C LEU A 93 -2.10 -2.16 -13.33
N GLN A 94 -1.62 -3.27 -13.89
CA GLN A 94 -0.96 -3.29 -15.21
C GLN A 94 -1.88 -2.86 -16.34
N SER A 95 -3.13 -3.33 -16.34
CA SER A 95 -4.12 -3.02 -17.38
C SER A 95 -4.66 -1.58 -17.30
N GLY A 96 -4.42 -0.87 -16.19
CA GLY A 96 -4.99 0.45 -15.94
C GLY A 96 -6.45 0.41 -15.46
N GLU A 97 -6.97 -0.74 -15.05
CA GLU A 97 -8.26 -0.85 -14.36
C GLU A 97 -8.27 -0.04 -13.07
N ILE A 98 -7.14 0.01 -12.38
CA ILE A 98 -6.90 0.87 -11.23
C ILE A 98 -5.74 1.84 -11.50
N ASP A 99 -5.80 3.02 -10.87
CA ASP A 99 -4.75 4.03 -10.98
C ASP A 99 -3.61 3.76 -10.00
N MET A 100 -3.94 3.29 -8.81
CA MET A 100 -3.02 2.92 -7.75
C MET A 100 -3.52 1.67 -7.01
N LEU A 101 -2.58 0.93 -6.47
CA LEU A 101 -2.85 -0.24 -5.65
C LEU A 101 -2.44 0.05 -4.20
N ALA A 102 -3.41 0.21 -3.30
CA ALA A 102 -3.23 0.29 -1.86
C ALA A 102 -3.93 -0.91 -1.20
N ARG A 103 -3.19 -2.04 -1.13
CA ARG A 103 -3.74 -3.33 -0.72
C ARG A 103 -2.66 -4.15 -0.02
N ASN A 104 -2.27 -3.73 1.18
CA ASN A 104 -1.27 -4.43 1.98
C ASN A 104 -0.22 -5.12 1.08
N THR A 105 0.44 -4.34 0.21
CA THR A 105 1.30 -4.85 -0.85
C THR A 105 2.77 -4.62 -0.50
N THR A 106 3.49 -5.71 -0.30
CA THR A 106 4.92 -5.68 0.02
C THR A 106 5.74 -5.13 -1.15
N TRP A 107 6.55 -4.13 -0.91
CA TRP A 107 7.58 -3.69 -1.82
C TRP A 107 8.70 -4.73 -1.87
N SER A 108 8.91 -5.35 -3.00
CA SER A 108 9.97 -6.35 -3.23
C SER A 108 10.65 -6.12 -4.56
N THR A 109 11.89 -6.58 -4.69
CA THR A 109 12.68 -6.47 -5.94
C THR A 109 11.93 -7.04 -7.14
N SER A 110 11.25 -8.19 -6.99
CA SER A 110 10.53 -8.82 -8.12
C SER A 110 9.32 -7.98 -8.56
N ARG A 111 8.57 -7.39 -7.62
CA ARG A 111 7.42 -6.54 -7.93
C ARG A 111 7.84 -5.22 -8.56
N ASP A 112 8.93 -4.66 -8.07
CA ASP A 112 9.55 -3.45 -8.60
C ASP A 112 10.16 -3.70 -9.99
N SER A 113 11.16 -4.56 -10.09
CA SER A 113 11.97 -4.71 -11.29
C SER A 113 11.38 -5.65 -12.35
N GLN A 114 10.71 -6.75 -11.96
CA GLN A 114 10.22 -7.76 -12.92
C GLN A 114 8.78 -7.50 -13.34
N LEU A 115 7.91 -7.13 -12.39
CA LEU A 115 6.51 -6.85 -12.69
C LEU A 115 6.27 -5.42 -13.17
N GLY A 116 7.26 -4.53 -13.04
CA GLY A 116 7.18 -3.17 -13.55
C GLY A 116 6.26 -2.25 -12.75
N PHE A 117 6.38 -2.30 -11.43
CA PHE A 117 5.66 -1.40 -10.53
C PHE A 117 6.63 -0.54 -9.73
N ASP A 118 6.28 0.72 -9.52
CA ASP A 118 7.03 1.62 -8.66
C ASP A 118 6.40 1.69 -7.26
N PHE A 119 7.27 1.63 -6.27
CA PHE A 119 6.98 1.86 -4.85
C PHE A 119 7.94 2.95 -4.36
N ARG A 120 7.53 3.78 -3.41
CA ARG A 120 8.45 4.77 -2.83
C ARG A 120 8.22 5.01 -1.34
N ALA A 121 6.98 5.04 -0.90
CA ALA A 121 6.62 5.28 0.48
C ALA A 121 6.10 3.99 1.13
N VAL A 122 6.61 3.66 2.32
CA VAL A 122 6.11 2.55 3.11
C VAL A 122 4.99 3.05 4.02
N THR A 123 3.81 2.46 3.87
CA THR A 123 2.62 2.78 4.68
C THR A 123 2.63 2.02 5.99
N TYR A 124 3.18 0.79 5.99
CA TYR A 124 3.25 -0.05 7.18
C TYR A 124 4.44 -1.02 7.10
N TYR A 125 5.28 -1.03 8.11
CA TYR A 125 6.36 -2.00 8.28
C TYR A 125 5.83 -3.22 9.00
N ASP A 126 5.71 -4.33 8.27
CA ASP A 126 5.19 -5.61 8.74
C ASP A 126 6.25 -6.72 8.61
N GLY A 127 5.84 -7.90 8.96
CA GLY A 127 6.56 -9.14 8.75
C GLY A 127 5.60 -10.33 8.82
N GLN A 128 5.98 -11.43 8.20
CA GLN A 128 5.19 -12.65 8.20
C GLN A 128 5.28 -13.35 9.54
N GLY A 129 4.12 -13.84 10.04
CA GLY A 129 4.01 -14.64 11.24
C GLY A 129 3.18 -15.91 11.04
N PHE A 130 2.87 -16.58 12.14
CA PHE A 130 1.99 -17.74 12.18
C PHE A 130 0.92 -17.57 13.25
N MET A 131 -0.29 -17.98 12.93
CA MET A 131 -1.40 -18.09 13.89
C MET A 131 -1.76 -19.56 14.04
N VAL A 132 -1.97 -19.99 15.29
CA VAL A 132 -2.34 -21.36 15.65
C VAL A 132 -3.46 -21.33 16.68
N LYS A 133 -4.20 -22.45 16.79
CA LYS A 133 -5.11 -22.65 17.92
C LYS A 133 -4.31 -22.94 19.19
N LYS A 134 -4.72 -22.38 20.33
CA LYS A 134 -4.10 -22.61 21.64
C LYS A 134 -4.04 -24.08 22.02
N GLU A 135 -5.06 -24.85 21.62
CA GLU A 135 -5.15 -26.31 21.88
C GLU A 135 -4.01 -27.11 21.24
N LEU A 136 -3.35 -26.58 20.18
CA LEU A 136 -2.17 -27.20 19.58
C LEU A 136 -0.98 -27.25 20.53
N GLY A 137 -0.94 -26.36 21.54
CA GLY A 137 0.06 -26.35 22.60
C GLY A 137 1.43 -25.79 22.22
N VAL A 138 1.66 -25.42 20.95
CA VAL A 138 2.92 -24.85 20.45
C VAL A 138 3.07 -23.38 20.88
N LYS A 139 4.31 -22.94 21.12
CA LYS A 139 4.65 -21.57 21.54
C LYS A 139 5.63 -20.90 20.61
N SER A 140 6.15 -21.62 19.63
CA SER A 140 7.16 -21.17 18.67
C SER A 140 6.85 -21.74 17.30
N ALA A 141 7.12 -20.98 16.25
CA ALA A 141 7.03 -21.44 14.87
C ALA A 141 8.01 -22.58 14.57
N LEU A 142 9.09 -22.72 15.35
CA LEU A 142 10.02 -23.83 15.26
C LEU A 142 9.43 -25.20 15.71
N GLU A 143 8.29 -25.17 16.37
CA GLU A 143 7.56 -26.37 16.80
C GLU A 143 6.54 -26.86 15.74
N LEU A 144 6.44 -26.19 14.58
CA LEU A 144 5.47 -26.48 13.53
C LEU A 144 5.95 -27.54 12.52
N SER A 145 7.01 -28.31 12.82
CA SER A 145 7.47 -29.36 11.90
C SER A 145 6.38 -30.41 11.69
N GLY A 146 6.08 -30.72 10.41
CA GLY A 146 5.03 -31.64 9.99
C GLY A 146 3.62 -31.04 9.93
N ALA A 147 3.42 -29.79 10.36
CA ALA A 147 2.13 -29.12 10.38
C ALA A 147 1.56 -28.88 8.97
N SER A 148 0.25 -28.85 8.88
CA SER A 148 -0.48 -28.32 7.73
C SER A 148 -0.65 -26.81 7.89
N VAL A 149 -0.25 -26.03 6.87
CA VAL A 149 -0.20 -24.56 6.93
C VAL A 149 -1.06 -23.96 5.84
N CYS A 150 -2.12 -23.25 6.20
CA CYS A 150 -2.94 -22.47 5.29
C CYS A 150 -2.17 -21.21 4.85
N VAL A 151 -2.14 -20.96 3.54
CA VAL A 151 -1.50 -19.80 2.94
C VAL A 151 -2.26 -19.35 1.67
N GLN A 152 -2.22 -18.06 1.35
CA GLN A 152 -2.81 -17.53 0.12
C GLN A 152 -1.78 -17.48 -1.01
N SER A 153 -2.15 -17.95 -2.20
CA SER A 153 -1.32 -17.90 -3.40
C SER A 153 -1.10 -16.46 -3.92
N GLY A 154 0.00 -16.25 -4.65
CA GLY A 154 0.35 -14.93 -5.22
C GLY A 154 0.85 -13.92 -4.18
N THR A 155 1.30 -14.40 -3.03
CA THR A 155 1.82 -13.59 -1.93
C THR A 155 3.32 -13.84 -1.71
N THR A 156 4.00 -12.87 -1.09
CA THR A 156 5.37 -13.07 -0.56
C THR A 156 5.39 -14.14 0.50
N THR A 157 4.32 -14.24 1.29
CA THR A 157 4.19 -15.16 2.41
C THR A 157 4.12 -16.62 1.98
N GLU A 158 3.59 -16.93 0.79
CA GLU A 158 3.67 -18.26 0.18
C GLU A 158 5.13 -18.67 -0.10
N LEU A 159 5.94 -17.75 -0.64
CA LEU A 159 7.35 -18.01 -0.94
C LEU A 159 8.20 -18.14 0.34
N ASN A 160 8.01 -17.20 1.27
CA ASN A 160 8.75 -17.19 2.54
C ASN A 160 8.46 -18.42 3.39
N LEU A 161 7.23 -18.95 3.34
CA LEU A 161 6.82 -20.15 4.06
C LEU A 161 7.76 -21.35 3.72
N ALA A 162 7.94 -21.63 2.43
CA ALA A 162 8.78 -22.72 1.97
C ALA A 162 10.24 -22.51 2.38
N ASP A 163 10.73 -21.27 2.28
CA ASP A 163 12.11 -20.93 2.64
C ASP A 163 12.37 -21.06 4.14
N TYR A 164 11.42 -20.64 4.99
CA TYR A 164 11.53 -20.74 6.44
C TYR A 164 11.62 -22.19 6.92
N PHE A 165 10.71 -23.06 6.45
CA PHE A 165 10.72 -24.46 6.84
C PHE A 165 11.97 -25.19 6.36
N ARG A 166 12.38 -24.94 5.11
CA ARG A 166 13.61 -25.52 4.55
C ARG A 166 14.87 -25.09 5.32
N SER A 167 15.00 -23.80 5.65
CA SER A 167 16.18 -23.27 6.37
C SER A 167 16.29 -23.78 7.81
N ASN A 168 15.17 -24.16 8.41
CA ASN A 168 15.13 -24.74 9.75
C ASN A 168 15.09 -26.30 9.75
N ASN A 169 15.26 -26.93 8.59
CA ASN A 169 15.19 -28.40 8.43
C ASN A 169 13.87 -28.98 8.95
N MET A 170 12.77 -28.30 8.71
CA MET A 170 11.43 -28.71 9.10
C MET A 170 10.62 -29.12 7.87
N ASP A 171 9.78 -30.15 8.03
CA ASP A 171 8.79 -30.52 7.04
C ASP A 171 7.47 -29.77 7.30
N PHE A 172 6.68 -29.52 6.26
CA PHE A 172 5.33 -28.97 6.37
C PHE A 172 4.45 -29.39 5.20
N LYS A 173 3.14 -29.21 5.34
CA LYS A 173 2.15 -29.48 4.31
C LYS A 173 1.46 -28.17 3.92
N PRO A 174 1.83 -27.51 2.81
CA PRO A 174 1.16 -26.30 2.37
C PRO A 174 -0.27 -26.61 1.95
N VAL A 175 -1.22 -25.81 2.43
CA VAL A 175 -2.63 -25.82 1.98
C VAL A 175 -2.89 -24.45 1.38
N VAL A 176 -2.82 -24.40 0.05
CA VAL A 176 -2.82 -23.14 -0.71
C VAL A 176 -4.22 -22.80 -1.19
N PHE A 177 -4.64 -21.54 -1.01
CA PHE A 177 -5.94 -21.01 -1.43
C PHE A 177 -5.73 -19.79 -2.35
N GLU A 178 -6.58 -19.61 -3.35
CA GLU A 178 -6.58 -18.40 -4.18
C GLU A 178 -7.26 -17.23 -3.45
N ALA A 179 -8.40 -17.49 -2.79
CA ALA A 179 -9.11 -16.48 -2.03
C ALA A 179 -8.73 -16.51 -0.54
N GLN A 180 -8.54 -15.33 0.05
CA GLN A 180 -8.24 -15.22 1.48
C GLN A 180 -9.40 -15.78 2.34
N ASP A 181 -10.65 -15.49 1.98
CA ASP A 181 -11.82 -15.94 2.76
C ASP A 181 -11.94 -17.49 2.77
N GLU A 182 -11.48 -18.17 1.71
CA GLU A 182 -11.40 -19.64 1.69
C GLU A 182 -10.32 -20.16 2.66
N ALA A 183 -9.18 -19.50 2.72
CA ALA A 183 -8.11 -19.83 3.67
C ALA A 183 -8.58 -19.58 5.12
N ASP A 184 -9.25 -18.43 5.36
CA ASP A 184 -9.84 -18.09 6.66
C ASP A 184 -10.84 -19.18 7.12
N ALA A 185 -11.76 -19.56 6.24
CA ALA A 185 -12.75 -20.59 6.51
C ALA A 185 -12.14 -21.99 6.73
N ALA A 186 -11.14 -22.36 5.93
CA ALA A 186 -10.45 -23.64 6.06
C ALA A 186 -9.69 -23.75 7.39
N TYR A 187 -8.97 -22.71 7.79
CA TYR A 187 -8.28 -22.67 9.08
C TYR A 187 -9.27 -22.70 10.25
N ASN A 188 -10.34 -21.89 10.21
CA ASN A 188 -11.38 -21.89 11.24
C ASN A 188 -12.04 -23.27 11.41
N ALA A 189 -12.23 -24.00 10.31
CA ALA A 189 -12.75 -25.37 10.31
C ALA A 189 -11.74 -26.46 10.73
N GLY A 190 -10.49 -26.08 11.05
CA GLY A 190 -9.44 -27.02 11.48
C GLY A 190 -8.84 -27.85 10.35
N ARG A 191 -8.92 -27.39 9.09
CA ARG A 191 -8.26 -28.06 7.94
C ARG A 191 -6.77 -27.82 7.90
N CYS A 192 -6.28 -26.79 8.59
CA CYS A 192 -4.88 -26.46 8.76
C CYS A 192 -4.55 -26.31 10.25
N ASP A 193 -3.39 -26.77 10.65
CA ASP A 193 -2.86 -26.62 12.01
C ASP A 193 -2.42 -25.18 12.28
N ALA A 194 -1.88 -24.51 11.26
CA ALA A 194 -1.43 -23.14 11.31
C ALA A 194 -1.93 -22.32 10.11
N TYR A 195 -2.01 -21.00 10.31
CA TYR A 195 -2.24 -20.01 9.24
C TYR A 195 -1.07 -19.04 9.18
N THR A 196 -0.58 -18.73 7.98
CA THR A 196 0.52 -17.79 7.79
C THR A 196 0.17 -16.69 6.79
N THR A 197 0.43 -15.46 7.18
CA THR A 197 0.41 -14.23 6.38
C THR A 197 1.16 -13.14 7.17
N ASP A 198 1.06 -11.89 6.74
CA ASP A 198 1.55 -10.73 7.49
C ASP A 198 1.00 -10.75 8.92
N ALA A 199 1.81 -10.44 9.92
CA ALA A 199 1.42 -10.50 11.33
C ALA A 199 0.20 -9.61 11.62
N SER A 200 0.16 -8.39 11.06
CA SER A 200 -0.99 -7.51 11.18
C SER A 200 -2.26 -8.12 10.57
N GLY A 201 -2.11 -8.83 9.45
CA GLY A 201 -3.17 -9.59 8.82
C GLY A 201 -3.69 -10.74 9.70
N LEU A 202 -2.79 -11.44 10.40
CA LEU A 202 -3.19 -12.50 11.36
C LEU A 202 -4.05 -11.95 12.50
N TYR A 203 -3.71 -10.77 13.04
CA TYR A 203 -4.56 -10.12 14.03
C TYR A 203 -5.95 -9.77 13.48
N SER A 204 -6.03 -9.30 12.23
CA SER A 204 -7.29 -9.04 11.56
C SER A 204 -8.12 -10.32 11.33
N ILE A 205 -7.48 -11.37 10.83
CA ILE A 205 -8.12 -12.67 10.57
C ILE A 205 -8.61 -13.29 11.88
N ARG A 206 -7.84 -13.20 12.96
CA ARG A 206 -8.23 -13.68 14.28
C ARG A 206 -9.57 -13.12 14.74
N LEU A 207 -9.87 -11.86 14.46
CA LEU A 207 -11.16 -11.25 14.81
C LEU A 207 -12.37 -11.90 14.09
N LYS A 208 -12.12 -12.57 12.95
CA LYS A 208 -13.16 -13.27 12.18
C LYS A 208 -13.37 -14.71 12.62
N MET A 209 -12.48 -15.26 13.45
CA MET A 209 -12.58 -16.65 13.92
C MET A 209 -13.79 -16.83 14.84
N THR A 210 -14.32 -18.03 14.90
CA THR A 210 -15.50 -18.37 15.74
C THR A 210 -15.27 -18.01 17.20
N ASN A 211 -14.06 -18.30 17.71
CA ASN A 211 -13.61 -17.93 19.06
C ASN A 211 -12.23 -17.27 18.95
N PRO A 212 -12.15 -15.95 18.76
CA PRO A 212 -10.86 -15.25 18.56
C PRO A 212 -9.82 -15.50 19.67
N ASP A 213 -10.30 -15.68 20.91
CA ASP A 213 -9.44 -15.91 22.08
C ASP A 213 -8.80 -17.30 22.13
N ASP A 214 -9.30 -18.25 21.34
CA ASP A 214 -8.71 -19.59 21.22
C ASP A 214 -7.51 -19.63 20.27
N HIS A 215 -7.19 -18.52 19.62
CA HIS A 215 -6.10 -18.39 18.66
C HIS A 215 -5.00 -17.47 19.20
N ILE A 216 -3.74 -17.84 18.90
CA ILE A 216 -2.57 -17.02 19.19
C ILE A 216 -1.77 -16.78 17.92
N VAL A 217 -1.20 -15.58 17.80
CA VAL A 217 -0.15 -15.28 16.84
C VAL A 217 1.17 -15.58 17.53
N LEU A 218 1.99 -16.46 16.93
CA LEU A 218 3.29 -16.85 17.47
C LEU A 218 4.26 -15.67 17.42
N PRO A 219 5.29 -15.65 18.30
CA PRO A 219 6.17 -14.49 18.44
C PRO A 219 7.15 -14.29 17.29
N GLU A 220 7.43 -15.31 16.49
CA GLU A 220 8.40 -15.22 15.42
C GLU A 220 7.87 -14.42 14.24
N ILE A 221 8.70 -13.49 13.78
CA ILE A 221 8.53 -12.77 12.52
C ILE A 221 9.61 -13.29 11.55
N ILE A 222 9.18 -13.93 10.47
CA ILE A 222 10.05 -14.70 9.58
C ILE A 222 10.46 -13.97 8.30
N SER A 223 9.93 -12.77 8.07
CA SER A 223 10.26 -11.96 6.90
C SER A 223 10.21 -10.47 7.20
N LYS A 224 10.58 -9.67 6.21
CA LYS A 224 10.36 -8.22 6.17
C LYS A 224 9.31 -7.93 5.10
N GLU A 225 8.22 -7.32 5.51
CA GLU A 225 7.11 -6.96 4.63
C GLU A 225 6.87 -5.42 4.70
N PRO A 226 7.69 -4.62 3.99
CA PRO A 226 7.44 -3.18 3.87
C PRO A 226 6.24 -2.98 2.94
N LEU A 227 5.06 -2.74 3.52
CA LEU A 227 3.83 -2.54 2.77
C LEU A 227 3.77 -1.10 2.25
N GLY A 228 3.35 -0.93 1.00
CA GLY A 228 3.21 0.38 0.39
C GLY A 228 2.24 0.37 -0.79
N ALA A 229 1.86 1.56 -1.22
CA ALA A 229 1.11 1.70 -2.46
C ALA A 229 2.02 1.47 -3.67
N ALA A 230 1.49 0.78 -4.67
CA ALA A 230 2.15 0.57 -5.95
C ALA A 230 1.45 1.34 -7.08
N VAL A 231 2.24 1.82 -8.02
CA VAL A 231 1.79 2.43 -9.27
C VAL A 231 2.49 1.78 -10.46
N ARG A 232 2.01 2.00 -11.68
CA ARG A 232 2.71 1.54 -12.90
C ARG A 232 4.03 2.27 -13.06
N GLN A 233 5.06 1.57 -13.54
CA GLN A 233 6.35 2.19 -13.88
C GLN A 233 6.22 3.22 -15.01
N ASN A 234 7.24 4.07 -15.10
CA ASN A 234 7.38 5.13 -16.11
C ASN A 234 6.33 6.26 -15.98
N ASP A 235 5.72 6.42 -14.80
CA ASP A 235 4.85 7.54 -14.44
C ASP A 235 5.34 8.18 -13.14
N SER A 236 6.50 8.82 -13.20
CA SER A 236 7.15 9.44 -12.04
C SER A 236 6.29 10.51 -11.40
N LYS A 237 5.49 11.24 -12.21
CA LYS A 237 4.59 12.29 -11.72
C LYS A 237 3.46 11.71 -10.87
N TRP A 238 2.88 10.58 -11.29
CA TRP A 238 1.87 9.88 -10.50
C TRP A 238 2.47 9.26 -9.24
N LEU A 239 3.65 8.64 -9.37
CA LEU A 239 4.40 8.13 -8.23
C LEU A 239 4.69 9.22 -7.19
N ASP A 240 5.05 10.44 -7.64
CA ASP A 240 5.27 11.60 -6.76
C ASP A 240 3.99 11.96 -6.01
N VAL A 241 2.85 12.08 -6.70
CA VAL A 241 1.56 12.41 -6.06
C VAL A 241 1.20 11.40 -4.97
N VAL A 242 1.27 10.10 -5.28
CA VAL A 242 0.93 9.04 -4.33
C VAL A 242 1.90 9.02 -3.14
N SER A 243 3.20 9.13 -3.42
CA SER A 243 4.24 9.08 -2.38
C SER A 243 4.21 10.29 -1.47
N TRP A 244 4.11 11.50 -2.04
CA TRP A 244 4.05 12.73 -1.25
C TRP A 244 2.75 12.85 -0.46
N SER A 245 1.65 12.21 -0.90
CA SER A 245 0.45 12.09 -0.07
C SER A 245 0.71 11.28 1.20
N GLN A 246 1.45 10.17 1.11
CA GLN A 246 1.86 9.40 2.29
C GLN A 246 2.85 10.18 3.17
N TYR A 247 3.85 10.82 2.56
CA TYR A 247 4.83 11.60 3.30
C TYR A 247 4.20 12.82 3.99
N ALA A 248 3.14 13.38 3.43
CA ALA A 248 2.39 14.46 4.08
C ALA A 248 1.72 13.99 5.38
N LEU A 249 1.18 12.77 5.42
CA LEU A 249 0.63 12.21 6.65
C LEU A 249 1.70 12.06 7.74
N VAL A 250 2.88 11.55 7.36
CA VAL A 250 4.01 11.36 8.29
C VAL A 250 4.57 12.70 8.77
N ALA A 251 4.81 13.65 7.86
CA ALA A 251 5.31 15.00 8.19
C ALA A 251 4.34 15.76 9.09
N ALA A 252 3.03 15.63 8.86
CA ALA A 252 2.02 16.24 9.72
C ALA A 252 2.10 15.71 11.16
N GLU A 253 2.32 14.39 11.35
CA GLU A 253 2.53 13.82 12.68
C GLU A 253 3.81 14.38 13.33
N GLU A 254 4.90 14.51 12.57
CA GLU A 254 6.16 15.10 13.06
C GLU A 254 5.98 16.55 13.53
N PHE A 255 5.18 17.32 12.82
CA PHE A 255 4.88 18.72 13.14
C PHE A 255 3.78 18.88 14.21
N GLY A 256 3.17 17.79 14.66
CA GLY A 256 2.03 17.83 15.58
C GLY A 256 0.77 18.42 14.96
N ILE A 257 0.66 18.37 13.64
CA ILE A 257 -0.52 18.82 12.89
C ILE A 257 -1.53 17.66 12.83
N THR A 258 -2.75 17.92 13.25
CA THR A 258 -3.85 16.96 13.34
C THR A 258 -5.05 17.42 12.51
N GLN A 259 -6.00 16.53 12.31
CA GLN A 259 -7.28 16.88 11.70
C GLN A 259 -7.97 18.04 12.42
N ALA A 260 -7.87 18.06 13.76
CA ALA A 260 -8.53 19.07 14.59
C ALA A 260 -7.84 20.45 14.55
N ASN A 261 -6.50 20.50 14.39
CA ASN A 261 -5.76 21.75 14.53
C ASN A 261 -5.17 22.31 13.22
N VAL A 262 -5.33 21.64 12.09
CA VAL A 262 -4.67 22.02 10.82
C VAL A 262 -4.98 23.47 10.40
N GLU A 263 -6.19 23.96 10.62
CA GLU A 263 -6.56 25.35 10.31
C GLU A 263 -5.88 26.38 11.20
N GLU A 264 -5.66 26.04 12.46
CA GLU A 264 -4.92 26.88 13.39
C GLU A 264 -3.44 26.91 13.03
N MET A 265 -2.88 25.73 12.67
CA MET A 265 -1.47 25.55 12.32
C MET A 265 -1.04 26.31 11.06
N LYS A 266 -1.97 26.72 10.20
CA LYS A 266 -1.72 27.65 9.08
C LYS A 266 -1.18 29.00 9.55
N LYS A 267 -1.47 29.41 10.77
CA LYS A 267 -0.99 30.65 11.39
C LYS A 267 0.34 30.48 12.11
N SER A 268 0.94 29.29 12.08
CA SER A 268 2.22 28.99 12.75
C SER A 268 3.31 29.97 12.31
N ALA A 269 4.17 30.37 13.25
CA ALA A 269 5.37 31.14 12.94
C ALA A 269 6.52 30.26 12.37
N ASN A 270 6.42 28.93 12.51
CA ASN A 270 7.41 27.98 12.01
C ASN A 270 7.43 27.97 10.47
N PRO A 271 8.58 28.29 9.83
CA PRO A 271 8.67 28.36 8.36
C PRO A 271 8.44 26.99 7.69
N ASP A 272 8.85 25.89 8.30
CA ASP A 272 8.64 24.56 7.73
C ASP A 272 7.15 24.19 7.71
N ILE A 273 6.40 24.55 8.77
CA ILE A 273 4.95 24.37 8.83
C ILE A 273 4.23 25.26 7.80
N LYS A 274 4.65 26.52 7.66
CA LYS A 274 4.09 27.43 6.65
C LYS A 274 4.29 26.88 5.25
N ARG A 275 5.47 26.40 4.94
CA ARG A 275 5.80 25.82 3.64
C ARG A 275 4.96 24.57 3.39
N PHE A 276 4.93 23.66 4.36
CA PHE A 276 4.16 22.42 4.29
C PHE A 276 2.66 22.66 4.04
N LEU A 277 2.07 23.64 4.73
CA LEU A 277 0.65 23.97 4.60
C LEU A 277 0.33 24.93 3.42
N GLY A 278 1.34 25.32 2.62
CA GLY A 278 1.15 26.20 1.48
C GLY A 278 0.93 27.67 1.84
N GLU A 279 1.31 28.13 3.03
CA GLU A 279 1.11 29.51 3.49
C GLU A 279 2.27 30.43 3.11
N GLU A 280 3.36 29.95 2.53
CA GLU A 280 4.40 30.79 1.93
C GLU A 280 3.91 31.36 0.59
N ALA A 281 4.08 32.69 0.38
CA ALA A 281 3.52 33.40 -0.77
C ALA A 281 3.99 32.79 -2.11
N ASP A 282 5.28 32.48 -2.20
CA ASP A 282 5.94 32.04 -3.43
C ASP A 282 6.13 30.50 -3.50
N SER A 283 5.45 29.72 -2.63
CA SER A 283 5.56 28.27 -2.65
C SER A 283 4.92 27.68 -3.91
N THR A 284 5.72 26.93 -4.67
CA THR A 284 5.28 26.18 -5.87
C THR A 284 5.12 24.69 -5.62
N LEU A 285 5.39 24.20 -4.40
CA LEU A 285 5.45 22.76 -4.08
C LEU A 285 4.20 21.98 -4.52
N GLY A 286 3.01 22.52 -4.31
CA GLY A 286 1.79 21.89 -4.81
C GLY A 286 1.73 21.89 -6.34
N THR A 287 1.99 23.04 -6.97
CA THR A 287 1.92 23.20 -8.44
C THR A 287 2.97 22.37 -9.17
N ASP A 288 4.15 22.19 -8.58
CA ASP A 288 5.22 21.35 -9.14
C ASP A 288 4.81 19.86 -9.14
N LEU A 289 4.05 19.43 -8.12
CA LEU A 289 3.38 18.12 -8.10
C LEU A 289 2.14 18.05 -9.01
N GLY A 290 1.73 19.17 -9.60
CA GLY A 290 0.45 19.26 -10.31
C GLY A 290 -0.77 19.27 -9.40
N LEU A 291 -0.63 19.65 -8.15
CA LEU A 291 -1.66 19.70 -7.12
C LEU A 291 -2.04 21.17 -6.77
N PRO A 292 -3.17 21.41 -6.11
CA PRO A 292 -3.47 22.70 -5.48
C PRO A 292 -2.41 23.10 -4.45
N LYS A 293 -2.26 24.39 -4.21
CA LYS A 293 -1.28 24.92 -3.25
C LYS A 293 -1.46 24.37 -1.83
N ASP A 294 -2.71 24.16 -1.43
CA ASP A 294 -3.14 23.71 -0.11
C ASP A 294 -3.35 22.17 -0.02
N TRP A 295 -2.77 21.40 -0.94
CA TRP A 295 -2.94 19.95 -1.05
C TRP A 295 -2.73 19.21 0.27
N ALA A 296 -1.70 19.58 1.05
CA ALA A 296 -1.40 18.97 2.34
C ALA A 296 -2.49 19.28 3.39
N VAL A 297 -3.02 20.51 3.39
CA VAL A 297 -4.14 20.88 4.25
C VAL A 297 -5.36 20.02 3.94
N GLN A 298 -5.67 19.80 2.66
CA GLN A 298 -6.81 19.00 2.24
C GLN A 298 -6.65 17.53 2.66
N ILE A 299 -5.45 16.96 2.57
CA ILE A 299 -5.14 15.62 3.09
C ILE A 299 -5.45 15.54 4.58
N ILE A 300 -4.88 16.45 5.39
CA ILE A 300 -4.98 16.37 6.85
C ILE A 300 -6.43 16.61 7.32
N LYS A 301 -7.16 17.51 6.67
CA LYS A 301 -8.60 17.67 6.93
C LYS A 301 -9.40 16.40 6.68
N ALA A 302 -9.04 15.67 5.62
CA ALA A 302 -9.79 14.50 5.18
C ALA A 302 -9.53 13.27 6.08
N VAL A 303 -8.27 12.98 6.40
CA VAL A 303 -7.88 11.71 7.03
C VAL A 303 -7.06 11.87 8.31
N GLY A 304 -6.67 13.10 8.68
CA GLY A 304 -5.74 13.35 9.79
C GLY A 304 -4.29 13.09 9.40
N ASN A 305 -3.41 13.05 10.38
CA ASN A 305 -2.00 12.66 10.18
C ASN A 305 -1.83 11.14 10.26
N TYR A 306 -0.59 10.64 10.03
CA TYR A 306 -0.30 9.20 10.05
C TYR A 306 -0.63 8.56 11.42
N GLY A 307 -0.32 9.22 12.53
CA GLY A 307 -0.64 8.74 13.87
C GLY A 307 -2.15 8.60 14.10
N GLU A 308 -2.94 9.58 13.67
CA GLU A 308 -4.40 9.53 13.77
C GLU A 308 -4.99 8.39 12.91
N SER A 309 -4.48 8.22 11.68
CA SER A 309 -4.89 7.12 10.81
C SER A 309 -4.49 5.76 11.40
N PHE A 310 -3.27 5.63 11.91
CA PHE A 310 -2.80 4.41 12.56
C PHE A 310 -3.68 4.05 13.78
N GLU A 311 -3.86 4.99 14.71
CA GLU A 311 -4.63 4.73 15.95
C GLU A 311 -6.07 4.32 15.67
N ARG A 312 -6.71 4.97 14.72
CA ARG A 312 -8.09 4.68 14.31
C ARG A 312 -8.25 3.30 13.69
N ASN A 313 -7.29 2.88 12.84
CA ASN A 313 -7.42 1.68 12.03
C ASN A 313 -6.74 0.45 12.65
N ILE A 314 -5.58 0.61 13.29
CA ILE A 314 -4.69 -0.48 13.70
C ILE A 314 -4.35 -0.40 15.19
N GLY A 315 -4.17 0.80 15.73
CA GLY A 315 -3.70 1.08 17.08
C GLY A 315 -4.70 0.79 18.17
N GLN A 316 -4.49 1.38 19.32
CA GLN A 316 -5.30 1.16 20.52
C GLN A 316 -6.76 1.59 20.35
N GLY A 317 -7.05 2.52 19.44
CA GLY A 317 -8.39 2.96 19.07
C GLY A 317 -9.15 1.96 18.19
N SER A 318 -8.51 0.90 17.71
CA SER A 318 -9.08 -0.14 16.85
C SER A 318 -9.29 -1.46 17.59
N PRO A 319 -10.09 -2.39 17.04
CA PRO A 319 -10.19 -3.75 17.57
C PRO A 319 -8.89 -4.55 17.51
N LEU A 320 -7.93 -4.17 16.67
CA LEU A 320 -6.66 -4.87 16.51
C LEU A 320 -5.70 -4.61 17.65
N LYS A 321 -5.71 -3.41 18.22
CA LYS A 321 -4.86 -2.97 19.35
C LYS A 321 -3.37 -3.27 19.16
N ILE A 322 -2.88 -3.09 17.93
CA ILE A 322 -1.48 -3.31 17.60
C ILE A 322 -0.67 -2.08 18.03
N GLU A 323 0.46 -2.32 18.69
CA GLU A 323 1.40 -1.27 19.05
C GLU A 323 2.11 -0.71 17.81
N ARG A 324 2.52 0.57 17.88
CA ARG A 324 3.21 1.26 16.78
C ARG A 324 4.50 0.53 16.35
N GLY A 325 5.34 0.10 17.28
CA GLY A 325 6.59 -0.59 17.00
C GLY A 325 7.41 0.12 15.91
N LEU A 326 7.79 -0.61 14.85
CA LEU A 326 8.51 -0.05 13.70
C LEU A 326 7.71 1.03 12.96
N ASN A 327 6.40 1.10 13.14
CA ASN A 327 5.52 2.10 12.53
C ASN A 327 5.46 3.42 13.31
N ALA A 328 6.22 3.58 14.41
CA ALA A 328 6.44 4.87 15.04
C ALA A 328 7.32 5.77 14.16
N LEU A 329 7.26 7.08 14.40
CA LEU A 329 8.15 8.03 13.75
C LEU A 329 9.62 7.72 14.05
N TRP A 330 10.51 8.06 13.13
CA TRP A 330 11.96 7.86 13.25
C TRP A 330 12.54 8.48 14.53
N ASN A 331 12.05 9.64 14.95
CA ASN A 331 12.48 10.34 16.17
C ASN A 331 11.83 9.76 17.45
N LYS A 332 10.97 8.75 17.31
CA LYS A 332 10.33 7.98 18.39
C LYS A 332 10.71 6.49 18.36
N GLY A 333 11.81 6.16 17.66
CA GLY A 333 12.36 4.80 17.60
C GLY A 333 11.76 3.89 16.53
N GLY A 334 10.94 4.42 15.62
CA GLY A 334 10.37 3.69 14.48
C GLY A 334 11.10 3.95 13.17
N LEU A 335 10.45 3.59 12.08
CA LEU A 335 10.97 3.72 10.70
C LEU A 335 10.13 4.67 9.83
N GLN A 336 9.04 5.24 10.33
CA GLN A 336 8.27 6.23 9.57
C GLN A 336 9.08 7.53 9.48
N TYR A 337 9.52 7.82 8.24
CA TYR A 337 10.41 8.93 7.92
C TYR A 337 9.94 9.60 6.62
N ALA A 338 9.54 10.86 6.71
CA ALA A 338 9.20 11.66 5.53
C ALA A 338 10.43 12.45 5.07
N PRO A 339 10.75 12.48 3.77
CA PRO A 339 11.74 13.41 3.24
C PRO A 339 11.31 14.86 3.50
N PRO A 340 12.26 15.82 3.60
CA PRO A 340 11.94 17.23 3.81
C PRO A 340 11.05 17.78 2.70
N ILE A 341 9.98 18.48 3.07
CA ILE A 341 9.08 19.17 2.14
C ILE A 341 9.64 20.58 1.89
N ARG A 342 10.48 20.70 0.86
CA ARG A 342 11.21 21.95 0.52
C ARG A 342 11.24 22.19 -0.98
#